data_810c48b15b93c0d3b4b7733bdd3a035c
#
_entry.id   810c48b15b93c0d3b4b7733bdd3a035c
#
_cell.length_a   1.000
_cell.length_b   1.000
_cell.length_c   1.000
_cell.angle_alpha   90.00
_cell.angle_beta   90.00
_cell.angle_gamma   90.00
#
_symmetry.space_group_name_H-M   'P 1'
#
loop_
_entity.id
_entity.type
_entity.pdbx_description
1 polymer ?
#
loop_
_entity_poly.entity_id
_entity_poly.type
_entity_poly.pdbx_seq_one_letter_code
_entity_poly.pdbx_strand_id
1 'polypeptide(L)'
;MKKYMKYLAVVVYNPESGNSFADVHPLGNIYIETGFNEKGLFIELNNGMESDSNYYADRKNSVAVLAEALNQCSTIEEAVDYIGNVPADASYIIQVADSEKCVSIERPTFDYRVRMAEPDGLLVAYNSFIPPYPDDWQGRVPDPPTFETDPRYENLMNTANSDAYYGK
;
A
#
# COMPACT_ATOMS: atom_id res chain seq x y z
N MET A 1 -15.49 15.94 1.65
CA MET A 1 -15.56 14.48 1.63
C MET A 1 -16.92 13.91 1.21
N LYS A 2 -18.06 14.28 1.81
CA LYS A 2 -19.42 13.76 1.42
C LYS A 2 -19.78 13.83 -0.08
N LYS A 3 -19.18 14.74 -0.85
CA LYS A 3 -19.53 14.97 -2.27
C LYS A 3 -18.96 13.86 -3.20
N TYR A 4 -17.88 13.18 -2.81
CA TYR A 4 -17.24 12.14 -3.61
C TYR A 4 -17.78 10.73 -3.31
N MET A 5 -18.27 10.48 -2.10
CA MET A 5 -18.75 9.14 -1.69
C MET A 5 -19.91 8.61 -2.54
N LYS A 6 -20.74 9.47 -3.11
CA LYS A 6 -21.85 9.07 -3.98
C LYS A 6 -21.41 8.59 -5.38
N TYR A 7 -20.13 8.72 -5.70
CA TYR A 7 -19.53 8.29 -6.95
C TYR A 7 -18.56 7.11 -6.77
N LEU A 8 -18.52 6.51 -5.58
CA LEU A 8 -17.77 5.28 -5.36
C LEU A 8 -18.52 4.10 -5.97
N ALA A 9 -17.76 3.22 -6.59
CA ALA A 9 -18.24 1.96 -7.12
C ALA A 9 -17.42 0.80 -6.53
N VAL A 10 -18.05 -0.35 -6.38
CA VAL A 10 -17.37 -1.62 -6.21
C VAL A 10 -17.44 -2.31 -7.56
N VAL A 11 -16.30 -2.64 -8.13
CA VAL A 11 -16.20 -3.37 -9.39
C VAL A 11 -15.69 -4.77 -9.10
N VAL A 12 -16.43 -5.77 -9.57
CA VAL A 12 -16.08 -7.19 -9.40
C VAL A 12 -15.57 -7.73 -10.72
N TYR A 13 -14.39 -8.32 -10.69
CA TYR A 13 -13.74 -8.96 -11.82
C TYR A 13 -13.81 -10.47 -11.64
N ASN A 14 -14.35 -11.15 -12.65
CA ASN A 14 -14.42 -12.61 -12.71
C ASN A 14 -13.66 -13.07 -13.97
N PRO A 15 -12.33 -13.16 -13.90
CA PRO A 15 -11.50 -13.56 -15.03
C PRO A 15 -11.71 -15.05 -15.35
N GLU A 16 -11.37 -15.45 -16.58
CA GLU A 16 -11.42 -16.86 -17.00
C GLU A 16 -10.42 -17.75 -16.27
N SER A 17 -9.35 -17.13 -15.70
CA SER A 17 -8.33 -17.81 -14.92
C SER A 17 -7.81 -16.93 -13.79
N GLY A 18 -7.31 -17.56 -12.73
CA GLY A 18 -6.89 -16.87 -11.50
C GLY A 18 -8.04 -16.61 -10.54
N ASN A 19 -7.79 -15.79 -9.54
CA ASN A 19 -8.76 -15.44 -8.50
C ASN A 19 -9.74 -14.38 -8.99
N SER A 20 -11.01 -14.50 -8.62
CA SER A 20 -11.94 -13.39 -8.69
C SER A 20 -11.54 -12.33 -7.65
N PHE A 21 -11.68 -11.07 -8.01
CA PHE A 21 -11.33 -9.96 -7.11
C PHE A 21 -12.28 -8.78 -7.30
N ALA A 22 -12.31 -7.89 -6.33
CA ALA A 22 -13.06 -6.66 -6.38
C ALA A 22 -12.19 -5.48 -5.95
N ASP A 23 -12.49 -4.32 -6.49
CA ASP A 23 -11.91 -3.06 -6.07
C ASP A 23 -12.97 -2.01 -5.72
N VAL A 24 -12.56 -0.99 -5.01
CA VAL A 24 -13.39 0.16 -4.65
C VAL A 24 -12.71 1.43 -5.16
N HIS A 25 -13.38 2.12 -6.08
CA HIS A 25 -12.83 3.34 -6.68
C HIS A 25 -13.93 4.33 -7.10
N PRO A 26 -13.59 5.62 -7.35
CA PRO A 26 -14.52 6.56 -7.95
C PRO A 26 -14.95 6.11 -9.36
N LEU A 27 -16.23 6.28 -9.70
CA LEU A 27 -16.75 6.01 -11.03
C LEU A 27 -15.93 6.76 -12.10
N GLY A 28 -15.53 6.02 -13.14
CA GLY A 28 -14.70 6.54 -14.22
C GLY A 28 -13.19 6.44 -13.98
N ASN A 29 -12.76 5.99 -12.81
CA ASN A 29 -11.39 5.57 -12.58
C ASN A 29 -11.20 4.13 -13.09
N ILE A 30 -10.01 3.82 -13.58
CA ILE A 30 -9.61 2.46 -13.99
C ILE A 30 -8.54 1.89 -13.08
N TYR A 31 -8.21 2.60 -12.00
CA TYR A 31 -7.09 2.26 -11.12
C TYR A 31 -7.58 1.45 -9.93
N ILE A 32 -6.92 0.31 -9.70
CA ILE A 32 -7.08 -0.47 -8.49
C ILE A 32 -6.13 0.12 -7.43
N GLU A 33 -6.69 0.89 -6.52
CA GLU A 33 -5.96 1.44 -5.37
C GLU A 33 -6.28 0.69 -4.09
N THR A 34 -7.49 0.09 -4.01
CA THR A 34 -7.95 -0.68 -2.85
C THR A 34 -8.78 -1.84 -3.36
N GLY A 35 -8.35 -3.06 -3.10
CA GLY A 35 -9.06 -4.25 -3.56
C GLY A 35 -8.83 -5.47 -2.67
N PHE A 36 -9.61 -6.50 -2.91
CA PHE A 36 -9.47 -7.80 -2.27
C PHE A 36 -9.90 -8.92 -3.23
N ASN A 37 -9.37 -10.12 -3.01
CA ASN A 37 -9.72 -11.28 -3.81
C ASN A 37 -10.51 -12.34 -3.03
N GLU A 38 -10.99 -13.36 -3.72
CA GLU A 38 -11.77 -14.47 -3.14
C GLU A 38 -10.99 -15.34 -2.15
N LYS A 39 -9.67 -15.21 -2.09
CA LYS A 39 -8.80 -15.89 -1.10
C LYS A 39 -8.65 -15.12 0.21
N GLY A 40 -9.24 -13.91 0.28
CA GLY A 40 -9.15 -13.04 1.45
C GLY A 40 -7.91 -12.15 1.46
N LEU A 41 -7.14 -12.10 0.37
CA LEU A 41 -6.03 -11.19 0.23
C LEU A 41 -6.55 -9.78 -0.05
N PHE A 42 -6.15 -8.82 0.77
CA PHE A 42 -6.43 -7.39 0.64
C PHE A 42 -5.18 -6.64 0.22
N ILE A 43 -5.31 -5.69 -0.70
CA ILE A 43 -4.24 -4.79 -1.13
C ILE A 43 -4.76 -3.35 -1.17
N GLU A 44 -3.96 -2.42 -0.65
CA GLU A 44 -4.21 -0.98 -0.68
C GLU A 44 -2.93 -0.24 -1.03
N LEU A 45 -3.03 0.83 -1.83
CA LEU A 45 -1.90 1.59 -2.36
C LEU A 45 -1.96 3.03 -1.89
N ASN A 46 -0.86 3.47 -1.27
CA ASN A 46 -0.58 4.87 -0.97
C ASN A 46 0.55 5.41 -1.85
N ASN A 47 0.43 6.67 -2.26
CA ASN A 47 1.48 7.36 -2.99
C ASN A 47 2.71 7.57 -2.09
N GLY A 48 3.87 7.16 -2.57
CA GLY A 48 5.18 7.28 -1.89
C GLY A 48 6.12 8.32 -2.49
N MET A 49 5.65 9.15 -3.42
CA MET A 49 6.49 10.11 -4.17
C MET A 49 7.12 11.21 -3.30
N GLU A 50 6.66 11.40 -2.08
CA GLU A 50 7.33 12.27 -1.10
C GLU A 50 8.70 11.69 -0.70
N SER A 51 8.86 10.36 -0.74
CA SER A 51 10.11 9.66 -0.39
C SER A 51 10.98 9.33 -1.60
N ASP A 52 10.39 9.15 -2.78
CA ASP A 52 11.12 8.98 -4.05
C ASP A 52 10.25 9.53 -5.19
N SER A 53 10.63 10.69 -5.73
CA SER A 53 9.87 11.42 -6.76
C SER A 53 10.15 10.94 -8.20
N ASN A 54 10.96 9.91 -8.39
CA ASN A 54 11.24 9.37 -9.72
C ASN A 54 9.99 8.73 -10.34
N TYR A 55 9.89 8.85 -11.68
CA TYR A 55 8.85 8.22 -12.46
C TYR A 55 9.44 7.64 -13.76
N TYR A 56 9.05 6.41 -14.08
CA TYR A 56 9.53 5.65 -15.23
C TYR A 56 8.35 5.18 -16.09
N ALA A 57 8.06 5.93 -17.15
CA ALA A 57 6.92 5.67 -18.04
C ALA A 57 7.07 4.39 -18.88
N ASP A 58 8.27 3.85 -18.98
CA ASP A 58 8.60 2.61 -19.70
C ASP A 58 8.46 1.35 -18.84
N ARG A 59 8.16 1.52 -17.53
CA ARG A 59 7.90 0.40 -16.63
C ARG A 59 6.41 0.09 -16.56
N LYS A 60 6.09 -1.14 -16.15
CA LYS A 60 4.72 -1.56 -15.92
C LYS A 60 4.08 -0.71 -14.82
N ASN A 61 2.90 -0.19 -15.10
CA ASN A 61 2.17 0.63 -14.13
C ASN A 61 1.85 -0.17 -12.87
N SER A 62 2.19 0.37 -11.71
CA SER A 62 2.03 -0.32 -10.42
C SER A 62 0.59 -0.71 -10.13
N VAL A 63 -0.39 0.05 -10.60
CA VAL A 63 -1.81 -0.30 -10.43
C VAL A 63 -2.18 -1.56 -11.21
N ALA A 64 -1.62 -1.77 -12.41
CA ALA A 64 -1.77 -3.02 -13.14
C ALA A 64 -1.10 -4.20 -12.40
N VAL A 65 0.06 -3.95 -11.77
CA VAL A 65 0.74 -4.95 -10.92
C VAL A 65 -0.13 -5.37 -9.74
N LEU A 66 -0.86 -4.45 -9.11
CA LEU A 66 -1.78 -4.78 -8.01
C LEU A 66 -2.97 -5.62 -8.49
N ALA A 67 -3.54 -5.29 -9.65
CA ALA A 67 -4.62 -6.10 -10.25
C ALA A 67 -4.17 -7.53 -10.51
N GLU A 68 -2.98 -7.70 -11.06
CA GLU A 68 -2.38 -9.01 -11.31
C GLU A 68 -2.06 -9.75 -10.01
N ALA A 69 -1.57 -9.06 -8.98
CA ALA A 69 -1.35 -9.66 -7.67
C ALA A 69 -2.66 -10.17 -7.05
N LEU A 70 -3.75 -9.38 -7.11
CA LEU A 70 -5.07 -9.84 -6.66
C LEU A 70 -5.58 -11.05 -7.47
N ASN A 71 -5.33 -11.09 -8.77
CA ASN A 71 -5.73 -12.21 -9.63
C ASN A 71 -4.89 -13.48 -9.39
N GLN A 72 -3.58 -13.36 -9.14
CA GLN A 72 -2.66 -14.51 -9.19
C GLN A 72 -2.24 -15.00 -7.81
N CYS A 73 -2.24 -14.11 -6.78
CA CYS A 73 -1.73 -14.44 -5.45
C CYS A 73 -2.87 -14.82 -4.50
N SER A 74 -2.57 -15.75 -3.60
CA SER A 74 -3.51 -16.25 -2.59
C SER A 74 -3.04 -15.95 -1.16
N THR A 75 -1.78 -15.57 -0.98
CA THR A 75 -1.15 -15.28 0.31
C THR A 75 -0.40 -13.96 0.28
N ILE A 76 -0.09 -13.42 1.46
CA ILE A 76 0.73 -12.20 1.60
C ILE A 76 2.13 -12.43 1.00
N GLU A 77 2.73 -13.58 1.25
CA GLU A 77 4.08 -13.91 0.76
C GLU A 77 4.12 -13.92 -0.77
N GLU A 78 3.14 -14.54 -1.42
CA GLU A 78 3.02 -14.54 -2.88
C GLU A 78 2.85 -13.12 -3.43
N ALA A 79 2.03 -12.29 -2.78
CA ALA A 79 1.80 -10.91 -3.21
C ALA A 79 3.05 -10.04 -3.02
N VAL A 80 3.75 -10.18 -1.89
CA VAL A 80 5.02 -9.48 -1.62
C VAL A 80 6.06 -9.84 -2.66
N ASP A 81 6.23 -11.14 -2.94
CA ASP A 81 7.19 -11.62 -3.94
C ASP A 81 6.82 -11.12 -5.34
N TYR A 82 5.56 -11.24 -5.73
CA TYR A 82 5.08 -10.77 -7.03
C TYR A 82 5.30 -9.26 -7.21
N ILE A 83 4.84 -8.45 -6.27
CA ILE A 83 4.95 -6.98 -6.32
C ILE A 83 6.42 -6.54 -6.26
N GLY A 84 7.22 -7.14 -5.38
CA GLY A 84 8.62 -6.79 -5.18
C GLY A 84 9.51 -7.05 -6.39
N ASN A 85 9.24 -8.12 -7.14
CA ASN A 85 10.04 -8.51 -8.30
C ASN A 85 9.72 -7.73 -9.60
N VAL A 86 8.65 -6.95 -9.65
CA VAL A 86 8.36 -6.08 -10.80
C VAL A 86 8.99 -4.70 -10.58
N PRO A 87 9.79 -4.15 -11.50
CA PRO A 87 10.34 -2.80 -11.35
C PRO A 87 9.25 -1.74 -11.18
N ALA A 88 9.32 -0.93 -10.12
CA ALA A 88 8.34 0.11 -9.83
C ALA A 88 8.41 1.27 -10.83
N ASP A 89 7.27 1.67 -11.39
CA ASP A 89 7.15 2.83 -12.27
C ASP A 89 7.24 4.16 -11.49
N ALA A 90 6.74 4.17 -10.28
CA ALA A 90 6.82 5.27 -9.31
C ALA A 90 6.93 4.69 -7.89
N SER A 91 7.14 5.55 -6.92
CA SER A 91 7.25 5.16 -5.52
C SER A 91 5.87 4.99 -4.87
N TYR A 92 5.68 3.88 -4.17
CA TYR A 92 4.44 3.53 -3.48
C TYR A 92 4.68 2.91 -2.10
N ILE A 93 3.65 3.01 -1.26
CA ILE A 93 3.56 2.28 0.00
C ILE A 93 2.30 1.40 -0.12
N ILE A 94 2.49 0.09 -0.16
CA ILE A 94 1.43 -0.88 -0.45
C ILE A 94 1.15 -1.69 0.81
N GLN A 95 -0.11 -1.65 1.28
CA GLN A 95 -0.57 -2.47 2.38
C GLN A 95 -1.07 -3.79 1.81
N VAL A 96 -0.61 -4.90 2.37
CA VAL A 96 -1.09 -6.23 2.03
C VAL A 96 -1.55 -6.91 3.31
N ALA A 97 -2.76 -7.43 3.32
CA ALA A 97 -3.34 -8.06 4.51
C ALA A 97 -4.16 -9.31 4.14
N ASP A 98 -4.28 -10.21 5.10
CA ASP A 98 -5.22 -11.32 5.12
C ASP A 98 -5.98 -11.36 6.46
N SER A 99 -6.61 -12.48 6.80
CA SER A 99 -7.35 -12.63 8.06
C SER A 99 -6.47 -12.73 9.31
N GLU A 100 -5.16 -12.91 9.16
CA GLU A 100 -4.25 -13.21 10.26
C GLU A 100 -3.23 -12.10 10.51
N LYS A 101 -2.74 -11.46 9.45
CA LYS A 101 -1.66 -10.48 9.53
C LYS A 101 -1.76 -9.40 8.46
N CYS A 102 -0.95 -8.38 8.61
CA CYS A 102 -0.73 -7.35 7.60
C CYS A 102 0.76 -6.99 7.49
N VAL A 103 1.14 -6.52 6.32
CA VAL A 103 2.48 -5.99 6.04
C VAL A 103 2.37 -4.70 5.24
N SER A 104 3.39 -3.87 5.31
CA SER A 104 3.53 -2.68 4.47
C SER A 104 4.77 -2.83 3.59
N ILE A 105 4.58 -2.80 2.27
CA ILE A 105 5.66 -2.78 1.30
C ILE A 105 5.99 -1.33 1.00
N GLU A 106 7.13 -0.84 1.46
CA GLU A 106 7.67 0.45 1.04
C GLU A 106 8.53 0.23 -0.20
N ARG A 107 8.14 0.86 -1.30
CA ARG A 107 8.65 0.55 -2.63
C ARG A 107 9.09 1.81 -3.36
N PRO A 108 10.36 2.27 -3.15
CA PRO A 108 10.97 3.23 -4.05
C PRO A 108 11.15 2.62 -5.44
N THR A 109 11.51 3.44 -6.41
CA THR A 109 11.68 3.01 -7.81
C THR A 109 12.89 2.09 -8.05
N PHE A 110 13.73 1.87 -7.05
CA PHE A 110 14.99 1.15 -7.15
C PHE A 110 15.11 -0.09 -6.26
N ASP A 111 14.15 -0.31 -5.35
CA ASP A 111 14.18 -1.41 -4.38
C ASP A 111 12.79 -1.60 -3.75
N TYR A 112 12.67 -2.48 -2.76
CA TYR A 112 11.54 -2.57 -1.85
C TYR A 112 11.96 -3.13 -0.50
N ARG A 113 11.21 -2.82 0.53
CA ARG A 113 11.28 -3.50 1.83
C ARG A 113 9.90 -3.80 2.37
N VAL A 114 9.84 -4.80 3.25
CA VAL A 114 8.60 -5.17 3.94
C VAL A 114 8.71 -4.74 5.41
N ARG A 115 7.74 -3.96 5.86
CA ARG A 115 7.54 -3.64 7.27
C ARG A 115 6.46 -4.54 7.83
N MET A 116 6.76 -5.14 8.98
CA MET A 116 5.81 -5.94 9.76
C MET A 116 5.14 -5.06 10.81
N ALA A 117 4.02 -5.53 11.36
CA ALA A 117 3.43 -4.91 12.54
C ALA A 117 4.40 -4.94 13.72
N GLU A 118 4.35 -3.92 14.55
CA GLU A 118 5.06 -3.85 15.83
C GLU A 118 4.58 -4.98 16.77
N PRO A 119 5.31 -5.28 17.87
CA PRO A 119 4.92 -6.36 18.78
C PRO A 119 3.52 -6.22 19.41
N ASP A 120 2.98 -4.99 19.46
CA ASP A 120 1.61 -4.69 19.90
C ASP A 120 0.55 -4.92 18.82
N GLY A 121 0.95 -5.36 17.63
CA GLY A 121 0.10 -5.57 16.46
C GLY A 121 -0.15 -4.32 15.62
N LEU A 122 0.43 -3.17 15.96
CA LEU A 122 0.24 -1.92 15.23
C LEU A 122 1.11 -1.86 13.98
N LEU A 123 0.49 -1.56 12.86
CA LEU A 123 1.17 -1.20 11.61
C LEU A 123 0.57 0.11 11.08
N VAL A 124 1.38 1.15 11.01
CA VAL A 124 0.97 2.46 10.48
C VAL A 124 1.68 2.71 9.15
N ALA A 125 0.93 3.22 8.18
CA ALA A 125 1.44 3.67 6.91
C ALA A 125 0.77 5.00 6.50
N TYR A 126 1.50 5.80 5.73
CA TYR A 126 1.00 7.06 5.16
C TYR A 126 1.76 7.34 3.85
N ASN A 127 1.95 8.58 3.42
CA ASN A 127 2.55 8.86 2.11
C ASN A 127 4.09 9.02 2.12
N SER A 128 4.76 8.69 3.22
CA SER A 128 6.23 8.68 3.31
C SER A 128 6.73 7.36 3.90
N PHE A 129 7.95 6.97 3.54
CA PHE A 129 8.61 5.81 4.13
C PHE A 129 8.98 6.10 5.58
N ILE A 130 9.00 5.08 6.40
CA ILE A 130 9.21 5.21 7.85
C ILE A 130 10.60 4.68 8.23
N PRO A 131 11.49 5.49 8.86
CA PRO A 131 12.80 5.03 9.28
C PRO A 131 12.71 3.93 10.38
N PRO A 132 13.80 3.18 10.63
CA PRO A 132 15.10 3.29 9.98
C PRO A 132 15.09 2.73 8.58
N TYR A 133 15.84 3.36 7.68
CA TYR A 133 15.99 2.89 6.29
C TYR A 133 17.11 1.85 6.19
N PRO A 134 17.05 0.92 5.21
CA PRO A 134 18.21 0.10 4.84
C PRO A 134 19.42 0.97 4.50
N ASP A 135 20.64 0.47 4.76
CA ASP A 135 21.88 1.25 4.58
C ASP A 135 22.06 1.74 3.14
N ASP A 136 21.66 0.96 2.17
CA ASP A 136 21.73 1.28 0.74
C ASP A 136 20.63 2.27 0.26
N TRP A 137 19.65 2.58 1.11
CA TRP A 137 18.64 3.61 0.86
C TRP A 137 19.08 4.99 1.37
N GLN A 138 20.05 5.04 2.26
CA GLN A 138 20.53 6.31 2.83
C GLN A 138 21.09 7.22 1.75
N GLY A 139 20.64 8.47 1.75
CA GLY A 139 20.98 9.47 0.73
C GLY A 139 20.26 9.32 -0.61
N ARG A 140 19.48 8.25 -0.81
CA ARG A 140 18.60 8.07 -1.97
C ARG A 140 17.14 8.40 -1.64
N VAL A 141 16.75 8.14 -0.41
CA VAL A 141 15.46 8.51 0.16
C VAL A 141 15.69 9.72 1.08
N PRO A 142 14.93 10.81 0.93
CA PRO A 142 15.05 11.97 1.82
C PRO A 142 14.70 11.59 3.26
N ASP A 143 15.15 12.40 4.21
CA ASP A 143 14.71 12.28 5.58
C ASP A 143 13.18 12.40 5.65
N PRO A 144 12.51 11.63 6.52
CA PRO A 144 11.06 11.69 6.64
C PRO A 144 10.62 13.08 7.11
N PRO A 145 9.43 13.52 6.76
CA PRO A 145 8.88 14.77 7.28
C PRO A 145 8.85 14.74 8.82
N THR A 146 9.17 15.86 9.43
CA THR A 146 9.03 16.04 10.89
C THR A 146 7.58 16.36 11.26
N PHE A 147 7.27 16.36 12.55
CA PHE A 147 5.94 16.76 13.03
C PHE A 147 5.55 18.19 12.57
N GLU A 148 6.50 19.11 12.52
CA GLU A 148 6.24 20.48 12.06
C GLU A 148 5.90 20.56 10.57
N THR A 149 6.46 19.67 9.75
CA THR A 149 6.26 19.66 8.28
C THR A 149 5.15 18.74 7.86
N ASP A 150 4.97 17.60 8.53
CA ASP A 150 3.88 16.66 8.30
C ASP A 150 3.48 15.89 9.57
N PRO A 151 2.48 16.35 10.30
CA PRO A 151 2.06 15.72 11.56
C PRO A 151 1.26 14.42 11.38
N ARG A 152 1.02 13.97 10.13
CA ARG A 152 0.12 12.82 9.87
C ARG A 152 0.57 11.54 10.55
N TYR A 153 1.87 11.21 10.46
CA TYR A 153 2.39 9.99 11.06
C TYR A 153 2.22 9.98 12.59
N GLU A 154 2.63 11.06 13.25
CA GLU A 154 2.52 11.18 14.70
C GLU A 154 1.06 11.17 15.17
N ASN A 155 0.17 11.85 14.44
CA ASN A 155 -1.26 11.82 14.73
C ASN A 155 -1.85 10.41 14.56
N LEU A 156 -1.44 9.66 13.56
CA LEU A 156 -1.86 8.26 13.37
C LEU A 156 -1.37 7.39 14.53
N MET A 157 -0.09 7.50 14.94
CA MET A 157 0.47 6.76 16.06
C MET A 157 -0.24 7.12 17.38
N ASN A 158 -0.46 8.39 17.64
CA ASN A 158 -1.16 8.86 18.84
C ASN A 158 -2.62 8.37 18.86
N THR A 159 -3.31 8.36 17.73
CA THR A 159 -4.67 7.85 17.63
C THR A 159 -4.71 6.34 17.84
N ALA A 160 -3.82 5.61 17.19
CA ALA A 160 -3.75 4.15 17.29
C ALA A 160 -3.41 3.68 18.72
N ASN A 161 -2.57 4.42 19.44
CA ASN A 161 -2.21 4.13 20.83
C ASN A 161 -3.21 4.69 21.86
N SER A 162 -4.29 5.35 21.42
CA SER A 162 -5.28 5.92 22.35
C SER A 162 -6.25 4.86 22.89
N ASP A 163 -6.69 5.05 24.14
CA ASP A 163 -7.73 4.18 24.73
C ASP A 163 -9.03 4.18 23.92
N ALA A 164 -9.34 5.27 23.24
CA ALA A 164 -10.52 5.37 22.38
C ALA A 164 -10.47 4.43 21.18
N TYR A 165 -9.26 4.17 20.62
CA TYR A 165 -9.09 3.22 19.52
C TYR A 165 -9.36 1.77 19.96
N TYR A 166 -8.93 1.40 21.16
CA TYR A 166 -9.13 0.06 21.71
C TYR A 166 -10.50 -0.13 22.40
N GLY A 167 -11.37 0.85 22.37
CA GLY A 167 -12.71 0.76 22.97
C GLY A 167 -12.69 0.68 24.49
N LYS A 168 -11.69 1.23 25.14
CA LYS A 168 -11.52 1.28 26.61
C LYS A 168 -12.08 2.59 27.18
#